data_4239fde1141f5266a02e9a35eb0d32d9
#
_entry.id   4239fde1141f5266a02e9a35eb0d32d9
#
_cell.length_a   1.000
_cell.length_b   1.000
_cell.length_c   1.000
_cell.angle_alpha   90.00
_cell.angle_beta   90.00
_cell.angle_gamma   90.00
#
_symmetry.space_group_name_H-M   'P 1'
#
loop_
_entity.id
_entity.type
_entity.pdbx_description
1 polymer ?
#
loop_
_entity_poly.entity_id
_entity_poly.type
_entity_poly.pdbx_seq_one_letter_code
_entity_poly.pdbx_strand_id
1 'polypeptide(L)'
;MKQRICILLLGCVCSMQWISAQKKFPQYESDVYVSKSGDSLLYRSLKPENVAEGKTYPLVLFLHGAGERGSDNEKQLFHGGMLFTNPVNRTQYPAFVLFPQCPEDR
;
A
#
# COMPACT_ATOMS: atom_id res chain seq x y z
N MET A 1 -1.38 -69.33 -7.61
CA MET A 1 -0.60 -68.07 -7.56
C MET A 1 -1.55 -66.89 -7.60
N LYS A 2 -1.70 -66.19 -6.49
CA LYS A 2 -2.60 -65.02 -6.40
C LYS A 2 -1.72 -63.74 -6.52
N GLN A 3 -1.77 -63.08 -7.67
CA GLN A 3 -1.11 -61.76 -7.85
C GLN A 3 -1.93 -60.70 -7.12
N ARG A 4 -1.29 -60.06 -6.13
CA ARG A 4 -1.83 -58.86 -5.47
C ARG A 4 -1.44 -57.62 -6.26
N ILE A 5 -2.40 -57.02 -6.91
CA ILE A 5 -2.21 -55.72 -7.57
C ILE A 5 -2.25 -54.63 -6.48
N CYS A 6 -1.10 -54.00 -6.18
CA CYS A 6 -1.03 -52.80 -5.39
C CYS A 6 -1.36 -51.59 -6.28
N ILE A 7 -2.55 -51.04 -6.07
CA ILE A 7 -2.92 -49.74 -6.69
C ILE A 7 -2.33 -48.64 -5.83
N LEU A 8 -1.25 -48.04 -6.33
CA LEU A 8 -0.70 -46.79 -5.74
C LEU A 8 -1.58 -45.61 -6.19
N LEU A 9 -2.44 -45.16 -5.29
CA LEU A 9 -3.16 -43.88 -5.44
C LEU A 9 -2.16 -42.73 -5.20
N LEU A 10 -1.64 -42.16 -6.29
CA LEU A 10 -0.89 -40.89 -6.27
C LEU A 10 -1.88 -39.76 -5.97
N GLY A 11 -1.99 -39.38 -4.70
CA GLY A 11 -2.73 -38.19 -4.30
C GLY A 11 -2.01 -36.92 -4.78
N CYS A 12 -2.51 -36.32 -5.85
CA CYS A 12 -2.08 -34.99 -6.30
C CYS A 12 -2.58 -33.96 -5.29
N VAL A 13 -1.75 -33.63 -4.30
CA VAL A 13 -2.01 -32.51 -3.39
C VAL A 13 -1.73 -31.23 -4.17
N CYS A 14 -2.79 -30.69 -4.80
CA CYS A 14 -2.74 -29.37 -5.41
C CYS A 14 -2.63 -28.34 -4.27
N SER A 15 -1.39 -27.97 -3.92
CA SER A 15 -1.13 -26.86 -2.99
C SER A 15 -1.58 -25.57 -3.67
N MET A 16 -2.77 -25.09 -3.32
CA MET A 16 -3.23 -23.74 -3.65
C MET A 16 -2.30 -22.75 -2.95
N GLN A 17 -1.27 -22.32 -3.65
CA GLN A 17 -0.46 -21.19 -3.22
C GLN A 17 -1.31 -19.93 -3.38
N TRP A 18 -1.72 -19.35 -2.27
CA TRP A 18 -2.31 -18.03 -2.23
C TRP A 18 -1.23 -17.03 -2.66
N ILE A 19 -1.26 -16.59 -3.91
CA ILE A 19 -0.45 -15.48 -4.37
C ILE A 19 -1.04 -14.23 -3.72
N SER A 20 -0.52 -13.87 -2.57
CA SER A 20 -0.79 -12.56 -1.96
C SER A 20 -0.21 -11.52 -2.90
N ALA A 21 -1.06 -10.71 -3.53
CA ALA A 21 -0.61 -9.59 -4.34
C ALA A 21 0.24 -8.66 -3.48
N GLN A 22 1.54 -8.63 -3.74
CA GLN A 22 2.48 -7.82 -2.98
C GLN A 22 2.16 -6.34 -3.24
N LYS A 23 1.84 -5.58 -2.17
CA LYS A 23 1.57 -4.15 -2.29
C LYS A 23 2.79 -3.45 -2.88
N LYS A 24 2.59 -2.66 -3.93
CA LYS A 24 3.67 -1.95 -4.63
C LYS A 24 4.41 -0.94 -3.72
N PHE A 25 3.71 -0.39 -2.73
CA PHE A 25 4.23 0.59 -1.78
C PHE A 25 3.92 0.17 -0.33
N PRO A 26 4.58 -0.87 0.20
CA PRO A 26 4.27 -1.42 1.52
C PRO A 26 4.59 -0.46 2.67
N GLN A 27 5.45 0.54 2.46
CA GLN A 27 5.85 1.52 3.48
C GLN A 27 4.74 2.53 3.81
N TYR A 28 3.77 2.70 2.89
CA TYR A 28 2.65 3.62 3.11
C TYR A 28 1.53 2.93 3.87
N GLU A 29 1.07 3.57 4.92
CA GLU A 29 -0.16 3.19 5.61
C GLU A 29 -1.37 3.60 4.77
N SER A 30 -2.44 2.81 4.81
CA SER A 30 -3.70 3.05 4.12
C SER A 30 -4.76 3.43 5.13
N ASP A 31 -5.46 4.55 4.91
CA ASP A 31 -6.45 5.04 5.84
C ASP A 31 -7.58 5.81 5.13
N VAL A 32 -8.61 6.16 5.87
CA VAL A 32 -9.80 6.89 5.40
C VAL A 32 -10.10 8.03 6.37
N TYR A 33 -10.18 9.24 5.84
CA TYR A 33 -10.74 10.36 6.58
C TYR A 33 -12.25 10.42 6.33
N VAL A 34 -13.03 10.57 7.39
CA VAL A 34 -14.49 10.78 7.32
C VAL A 34 -14.80 12.15 7.90
N SER A 35 -15.44 13.00 7.08
CA SER A 35 -15.85 14.34 7.49
C SER A 35 -17.08 14.29 8.41
N LYS A 36 -17.41 15.41 9.05
CA LYS A 36 -18.63 15.55 9.87
C LYS A 36 -19.92 15.38 9.07
N SER A 37 -19.89 15.66 7.76
CA SER A 37 -21.00 15.45 6.82
C SER A 37 -21.14 14.01 6.33
N GLY A 38 -20.18 13.12 6.68
CA GLY A 38 -20.18 11.72 6.24
C GLY A 38 -19.43 11.48 4.95
N ASP A 39 -18.85 12.51 4.32
CA ASP A 39 -17.99 12.33 3.15
C ASP A 39 -16.70 11.63 3.54
N SER A 40 -16.23 10.71 2.70
CA SER A 40 -15.00 9.97 2.93
C SER A 40 -13.91 10.35 1.91
N LEU A 41 -12.66 10.36 2.37
CA LEU A 41 -11.48 10.58 1.55
C LEU A 41 -10.46 9.50 1.86
N LEU A 42 -10.14 8.70 0.86
CA LEU A 42 -9.06 7.72 0.95
C LEU A 42 -7.71 8.43 0.88
N TYR A 43 -6.77 7.99 1.70
CA TYR A 43 -5.41 8.52 1.64
C TYR A 43 -4.37 7.48 2.02
N ARG A 44 -3.14 7.73 1.58
CA ARG A 44 -1.96 6.99 2.01
C ARG A 44 -1.05 7.93 2.79
N SER A 45 -0.43 7.42 3.84
CA SER A 45 0.50 8.20 4.65
C SER A 45 1.83 7.50 4.82
N LEU A 46 2.89 8.30 4.91
CA LEU A 46 4.24 7.84 5.20
C LEU A 46 4.76 8.64 6.39
N LYS A 47 5.30 7.94 7.39
CA LYS A 47 5.96 8.54 8.56
C LYS A 47 7.47 8.57 8.35
N PRO A 48 8.20 9.50 8.99
CA PRO A 48 9.66 9.40 9.10
C PRO A 48 10.06 8.04 9.70
N GLU A 49 11.21 7.49 9.31
CA GLU A 49 11.68 6.19 9.83
C GLU A 49 11.90 6.20 11.33
N ASN A 50 12.43 7.32 11.84
CA ASN A 50 12.73 7.49 13.26
C ASN A 50 12.09 8.80 13.73
N VAL A 51 10.94 8.69 14.38
CA VAL A 51 10.28 9.84 15.02
C VAL A 51 10.86 10.00 16.41
N ALA A 52 11.66 11.07 16.62
CA ALA A 52 12.24 11.40 17.92
C ALA A 52 11.24 12.20 18.76
N GLU A 53 11.16 11.88 20.05
CA GLU A 53 10.34 12.63 20.99
C GLU A 53 10.76 14.10 21.06
N GLY A 54 9.78 15.01 21.06
CA GLY A 54 10.00 16.45 21.10
C GLY A 54 10.51 17.08 19.81
N LYS A 55 10.72 16.27 18.74
CA LYS A 55 11.13 16.77 17.42
C LYS A 55 9.92 17.03 16.53
N THR A 56 9.96 18.14 15.80
CA THR A 56 8.95 18.43 14.76
C THR A 56 9.49 18.06 13.38
N TYR A 57 8.59 17.62 12.53
CA TYR A 57 8.90 17.22 11.15
C TYR A 57 7.95 17.94 10.19
N PRO A 58 8.39 18.31 8.99
CA PRO A 58 7.50 18.88 7.99
C PRO A 58 6.41 17.89 7.60
N LEU A 59 5.24 18.42 7.20
CA LEU A 59 4.17 17.68 6.58
C LEU A 59 4.15 18.02 5.08
N VAL A 60 4.26 17.01 4.24
CA VAL A 60 4.15 17.13 2.78
C VAL A 60 2.77 16.62 2.38
N LEU A 61 2.00 17.43 1.69
CA LEU A 61 0.76 17.04 1.02
C LEU A 61 1.04 16.91 -0.48
N PHE A 62 0.97 15.69 -0.99
CA PHE A 62 1.17 15.42 -2.42
C PHE A 62 -0.18 15.22 -3.11
N LEU A 63 -0.49 16.08 -4.08
CA LEU A 63 -1.72 16.01 -4.87
C LEU A 63 -1.41 15.40 -6.24
N HIS A 64 -2.10 14.31 -6.56
CA HIS A 64 -1.95 13.57 -7.80
C HIS A 64 -2.66 14.26 -8.99
N GLY A 65 -2.39 13.79 -10.20
CA GLY A 65 -3.07 14.26 -11.42
C GLY A 65 -4.43 13.59 -11.65
N ALA A 66 -5.14 14.03 -12.68
CA ALA A 66 -6.48 13.53 -13.00
C ALA A 66 -6.52 12.03 -13.32
N GLY A 67 -5.42 11.48 -13.86
CA GLY A 67 -5.32 10.05 -14.19
C GLY A 67 -5.26 9.10 -12.99
N GLU A 68 -4.95 9.62 -11.80
CA GLU A 68 -4.83 8.84 -10.56
C GLU A 68 -6.08 8.90 -9.67
N ARG A 69 -7.16 9.52 -10.17
CA ARG A 69 -8.48 9.48 -9.52
C ARG A 69 -8.95 8.04 -9.34
N GLY A 70 -9.78 7.78 -8.36
CA GLY A 70 -10.34 6.46 -8.11
C GLY A 70 -10.71 6.18 -6.68
N SER A 71 -10.88 4.89 -6.39
CA SER A 71 -11.25 4.38 -5.07
C SER A 71 -10.39 3.18 -4.64
N ASP A 72 -9.27 2.95 -5.31
CA ASP A 72 -8.35 1.84 -5.01
C ASP A 72 -7.33 2.17 -3.90
N ASN A 73 -7.20 3.45 -3.55
CA ASN A 73 -6.21 3.95 -2.60
C ASN A 73 -4.76 3.55 -2.95
N GLU A 74 -4.44 3.43 -4.24
CA GLU A 74 -3.14 3.02 -4.77
C GLU A 74 -2.61 3.93 -5.88
N LYS A 75 -3.46 4.33 -6.84
CA LYS A 75 -3.04 5.10 -8.03
C LYS A 75 -2.38 6.43 -7.69
N GLN A 76 -2.81 7.11 -6.64
CA GLN A 76 -2.23 8.40 -6.19
C GLN A 76 -0.74 8.31 -5.86
N LEU A 77 -0.19 7.11 -5.63
CA LEU A 77 1.23 6.90 -5.35
C LEU A 77 2.11 6.76 -6.60
N PHE A 78 1.54 6.59 -7.80
CA PHE A 78 2.29 6.22 -9.00
C PHE A 78 3.42 7.17 -9.35
N HIS A 79 3.21 8.46 -9.29
CA HIS A 79 4.19 9.45 -9.74
C HIS A 79 5.08 10.03 -8.63
N GLY A 80 4.66 9.94 -7.37
CA GLY A 80 5.40 10.51 -6.23
C GLY A 80 5.84 9.49 -5.18
N GLY A 81 5.20 8.33 -5.11
CA GLY A 81 5.39 7.37 -4.02
C GLY A 81 6.84 6.90 -3.85
N MET A 82 7.55 6.64 -4.93
CA MET A 82 8.94 6.20 -4.87
C MET A 82 9.91 7.29 -4.41
N LEU A 83 9.62 8.55 -4.67
CA LEU A 83 10.47 9.67 -4.25
C LEU A 83 10.64 9.70 -2.73
N PHE A 84 9.54 9.54 -2.01
CA PHE A 84 9.51 9.63 -0.55
C PHE A 84 9.92 8.32 0.14
N THR A 85 9.82 7.16 -0.54
CA THR A 85 10.29 5.87 0.00
C THR A 85 11.76 5.59 -0.28
N ASN A 86 12.41 6.41 -1.10
CA ASN A 86 13.85 6.29 -1.35
C ASN A 86 14.63 6.43 -0.03
N PRO A 87 15.51 5.48 0.34
CA PRO A 87 16.21 5.49 1.62
C PRO A 87 17.05 6.74 1.86
N VAL A 88 17.70 7.27 0.82
CA VAL A 88 18.51 8.50 0.91
C VAL A 88 17.62 9.69 1.25
N ASN A 89 16.50 9.83 0.53
CA ASN A 89 15.56 10.94 0.76
C ASN A 89 14.92 10.86 2.15
N ARG A 90 14.55 9.66 2.61
CA ARG A 90 13.99 9.45 3.95
C ARG A 90 14.96 9.84 5.08
N THR A 91 16.24 9.59 4.87
CA THR A 91 17.28 9.93 5.84
C THR A 91 17.63 11.43 5.83
N GLN A 92 17.75 12.02 4.65
CA GLN A 92 18.17 13.42 4.50
C GLN A 92 17.01 14.41 4.72
N TYR A 93 15.79 14.01 4.37
CA TYR A 93 14.59 14.86 4.41
C TYR A 93 13.43 14.17 5.12
N PRO A 94 13.58 13.82 6.41
CA PRO A 94 12.52 13.15 7.15
C PRO A 94 11.27 14.03 7.24
N ALA A 95 10.13 13.48 6.81
CA ALA A 95 8.86 14.20 6.77
C ALA A 95 7.68 13.22 6.94
N PHE A 96 6.55 13.73 7.42
CA PHE A 96 5.26 13.08 7.22
C PHE A 96 4.77 13.41 5.81
N VAL A 97 4.25 12.42 5.09
CA VAL A 97 3.76 12.62 3.72
C VAL A 97 2.35 12.08 3.61
N LEU A 98 1.43 12.85 3.03
CA LEU A 98 0.06 12.47 2.77
C LEU A 98 -0.23 12.50 1.27
N PHE A 99 -0.86 11.43 0.79
CA PHE A 99 -1.34 11.25 -0.58
C PHE A 99 -2.84 10.98 -0.56
N PRO A 100 -3.70 11.99 -0.54
CA PRO A 100 -5.14 11.78 -0.69
C PRO A 100 -5.45 11.34 -2.13
N GLN A 101 -6.52 10.53 -2.30
CA GLN A 101 -7.02 10.13 -3.60
C GLN A 101 -8.36 10.82 -3.88
N CYS A 102 -8.42 11.61 -4.96
CA CYS A 102 -9.66 12.21 -5.44
C CYS A 102 -10.55 11.11 -6.04
N PRO A 103 -11.84 11.03 -5.70
CA PRO A 103 -12.79 10.14 -6.36
C PRO A 103 -12.93 10.41 -7.86
N GLU A 104 -13.40 9.42 -8.63
CA GLU A 104 -13.56 9.55 -10.09
C GLU A 104 -14.63 10.56 -10.49
N ASP A 105 -15.63 10.75 -9.66
CA ASP A 105 -16.82 11.58 -9.91
C ASP A 105 -16.66 13.07 -9.53
N ARG A 106 -15.42 13.50 -9.19
CA ARG A 106 -15.13 14.89 -8.75
C ARG A 106 -13.98 15.53 -9.51
#